data_dd833cd9e30049c7b08ed035bf645607
#
_entry.id   dd833cd9e30049c7b08ed035bf645607
#
_cell.length_a   1.000
_cell.length_b   1.000
_cell.length_c   1.000
_cell.angle_alpha   90.00
_cell.angle_beta   90.00
_cell.angle_gamma   90.00
#
_symmetry.space_group_name_H-M   'P 1'
#
loop_
_entity.id
_entity.type
_entity.pdbx_description
1 polymer ?
#
loop_
_entity_poly.entity_id
_entity_poly.type
_entity_poly.pdbx_seq_one_letter_code
_entity_poly.pdbx_strand_id
1 'polypeptide(L)'
;MNALELTGRARTHVVDVPDLHCTIHRDVVAPLRALSRAAWTEAGIELAAVSAFRDFERQRTIWNAKWRGERALLDRSGRPLDTATLDPDARIDAILAWSALPGASRHHWGTDIDVIDRAATAQGYLPQLVPAEYAPGG
;
A
#
# COMPACT_ATOMS: atom_id res chain seq x y z
N MET A 1 10.08 -5.71 -17.18
CA MET A 1 10.80 -5.08 -16.05
C MET A 1 12.12 -5.81 -15.81
N ASN A 2 13.19 -5.08 -15.51
CA ASN A 2 14.50 -5.63 -15.14
C ASN A 2 14.61 -5.82 -13.60
N ALA A 3 15.72 -6.41 -13.13
CA ALA A 3 15.91 -6.71 -11.70
C ALA A 3 15.89 -5.45 -10.79
N LEU A 4 16.36 -4.30 -11.28
CA LEU A 4 16.33 -3.07 -10.51
C LEU A 4 14.90 -2.51 -10.39
N GLU A 5 14.11 -2.62 -11.43
CA GLU A 5 12.69 -2.24 -11.43
C GLU A 5 11.87 -3.16 -10.52
N LEU A 6 12.07 -4.49 -10.63
CA LEU A 6 11.36 -5.49 -9.82
C LEU A 6 11.61 -5.30 -8.32
N THR A 7 12.79 -4.83 -7.95
CA THR A 7 13.18 -4.62 -6.55
C THR A 7 12.99 -3.18 -6.05
N GLY A 8 12.41 -2.30 -6.87
CA GLY A 8 12.16 -0.89 -6.51
C GLY A 8 13.43 -0.02 -6.45
N ARG A 9 14.54 -0.48 -7.03
CA ARG A 9 15.82 0.27 -7.10
C ARG A 9 15.93 1.15 -8.34
N ALA A 10 15.01 1.01 -9.29
CA ALA A 10 14.84 1.88 -10.45
C ALA A 10 13.38 2.29 -10.61
N ARG A 11 13.15 3.43 -11.29
CA ARG A 11 11.81 4.01 -11.53
C ARG A 11 11.49 4.13 -13.02
N THR A 12 12.24 3.45 -13.89
CA THR A 12 12.13 3.60 -15.35
C THR A 12 10.84 3.03 -15.94
N HIS A 13 10.11 2.19 -15.19
CA HIS A 13 8.84 1.58 -15.58
C HIS A 13 7.60 2.37 -15.13
N VAL A 14 7.77 3.32 -14.20
CA VAL A 14 6.64 4.06 -13.62
C VAL A 14 6.62 5.51 -14.09
N VAL A 15 5.44 6.12 -13.99
CA VAL A 15 5.18 7.52 -14.32
C VAL A 15 4.32 8.16 -13.23
N ASP A 16 4.51 9.46 -13.01
CA ASP A 16 3.65 10.23 -12.12
C ASP A 16 2.35 10.58 -12.86
N VAL A 17 1.22 10.41 -12.18
CA VAL A 17 -0.12 10.68 -12.68
C VAL A 17 -0.79 11.69 -11.75
N PRO A 18 -0.59 13.00 -12.00
CA PRO A 18 -1.02 14.06 -11.08
C PRO A 18 -2.53 14.09 -10.81
N ASP A 19 -3.34 13.80 -11.82
CA ASP A 19 -4.80 13.76 -11.72
C ASP A 19 -5.33 12.60 -10.84
N LEU A 20 -4.53 11.56 -10.65
CA LEU A 20 -4.83 10.44 -9.74
C LEU A 20 -3.99 10.48 -8.45
N HIS A 21 -3.16 11.51 -8.28
CA HIS A 21 -2.28 11.72 -7.13
C HIS A 21 -1.38 10.50 -6.80
N CYS A 22 -0.92 9.77 -7.82
CA CYS A 22 -0.12 8.56 -7.63
C CYS A 22 0.98 8.40 -8.67
N THR A 23 1.97 7.57 -8.35
CA THR A 23 2.99 7.07 -9.29
C THR A 23 2.68 5.60 -9.57
N ILE A 24 2.54 5.20 -10.82
CA ILE A 24 2.16 3.85 -11.22
C ILE A 24 2.91 3.39 -12.47
N HIS A 25 2.88 2.09 -12.76
CA HIS A 25 3.40 1.56 -14.01
C HIS A 25 2.68 2.21 -15.20
N ARG A 26 3.44 2.59 -16.24
CA ARG A 26 2.91 3.30 -17.42
C ARG A 26 1.71 2.60 -18.07
N ASP A 27 1.73 1.26 -18.12
CA ASP A 27 0.66 0.48 -18.76
C ASP A 27 -0.62 0.40 -17.91
N VAL A 28 -0.56 0.81 -16.64
CA VAL A 28 -1.72 0.82 -15.71
C VAL A 28 -2.48 2.16 -15.77
N VAL A 29 -1.90 3.20 -16.34
CA VAL A 29 -2.51 4.55 -16.37
C VAL A 29 -3.88 4.54 -17.04
N ALA A 30 -3.99 3.98 -18.24
CA ALA A 30 -5.25 3.94 -18.98
C ALA A 30 -6.31 3.03 -18.32
N PRO A 31 -5.99 1.79 -17.88
CA PRO A 31 -6.90 0.95 -17.11
C PRO A 31 -7.40 1.61 -15.81
N LEU A 32 -6.51 2.25 -15.03
CA LEU A 32 -6.91 2.88 -13.77
C LEU A 32 -7.84 4.08 -13.99
N ARG A 33 -7.58 4.89 -15.02
CA ARG A 33 -8.48 5.98 -15.41
C ARG A 33 -9.84 5.47 -15.88
N ALA A 34 -9.87 4.36 -16.62
CA ALA A 34 -11.13 3.74 -17.04
C ALA A 34 -11.91 3.22 -15.82
N LEU A 35 -11.25 2.55 -14.89
CA LEU A 35 -11.85 2.07 -13.63
C LEU A 35 -12.40 3.24 -12.81
N SER A 36 -11.64 4.31 -12.63
CA SER A 36 -12.07 5.49 -11.86
C SER A 36 -13.32 6.14 -12.48
N ARG A 37 -13.38 6.26 -13.82
CA ARG A 37 -14.59 6.78 -14.50
C ARG A 37 -15.78 5.85 -14.33
N ALA A 38 -15.60 4.54 -14.49
CA ALA A 38 -16.68 3.57 -14.33
C ALA A 38 -17.20 3.58 -12.89
N ALA A 39 -16.33 3.57 -11.89
CA ALA A 39 -16.69 3.63 -10.47
C ALA A 39 -17.55 4.87 -10.16
N TRP A 40 -17.16 6.02 -10.69
CA TRP A 40 -17.92 7.26 -10.53
C TRP A 40 -19.28 7.21 -11.24
N THR A 41 -19.31 6.80 -12.52
CA THR A 41 -20.54 6.85 -13.34
C THR A 41 -21.57 5.78 -12.96
N GLU A 42 -21.13 4.61 -12.51
CA GLU A 42 -21.99 3.47 -12.21
C GLU A 42 -22.40 3.40 -10.73
N ALA A 43 -21.55 3.85 -9.81
CA ALA A 43 -21.75 3.71 -8.38
C ALA A 43 -21.56 4.98 -7.55
N GLY A 44 -21.15 6.11 -8.16
CA GLY A 44 -20.84 7.35 -7.43
C GLY A 44 -19.60 7.25 -6.54
N ILE A 45 -18.73 6.26 -6.79
CA ILE A 45 -17.51 6.02 -6.02
C ILE A 45 -16.40 6.95 -6.51
N GLU A 46 -15.86 7.77 -5.61
CA GLU A 46 -14.67 8.59 -5.87
C GLU A 46 -13.39 7.80 -5.55
N LEU A 47 -12.91 7.06 -6.54
CA LEU A 47 -11.76 6.18 -6.37
C LEU A 47 -10.47 6.99 -6.19
N ALA A 48 -9.81 6.83 -5.04
CA ALA A 48 -8.56 7.48 -4.70
C ALA A 48 -7.47 6.47 -4.32
N ALA A 49 -6.27 6.64 -4.86
CA ALA A 49 -5.11 5.83 -4.48
C ALA A 49 -4.56 6.29 -3.12
N VAL A 50 -4.39 5.35 -2.19
CA VAL A 50 -3.75 5.58 -0.88
C VAL A 50 -2.35 5.00 -0.80
N SER A 51 -2.05 3.98 -1.61
CA SER A 51 -0.71 3.44 -1.81
C SER A 51 -0.59 2.95 -3.26
N ALA A 52 0.53 3.27 -3.90
CA ALA A 52 0.83 2.86 -5.27
C ALA A 52 2.32 2.48 -5.37
N PHE A 53 3.06 2.99 -6.36
CA PHE A 53 4.49 2.70 -6.45
C PHE A 53 5.23 3.08 -5.16
N ARG A 54 6.08 2.18 -4.74
CA ARG A 54 6.96 2.36 -3.58
C ARG A 54 8.35 1.89 -3.93
N ASP A 55 9.36 2.75 -3.82
CA ASP A 55 10.74 2.37 -4.04
C ASP A 55 11.33 1.54 -2.88
N PHE A 56 12.51 0.97 -3.12
CA PHE A 56 13.23 0.15 -2.14
C PHE A 56 13.47 0.89 -0.82
N GLU A 57 13.90 2.16 -0.89
CA GLU A 57 14.27 2.94 0.29
C GLU A 57 13.03 3.27 1.15
N ARG A 58 11.92 3.59 0.52
CA ARG A 58 10.66 3.81 1.23
C ARG A 58 10.19 2.53 1.92
N GLN A 59 10.29 1.37 1.26
CA GLN A 59 9.95 0.08 1.88
C GLN A 59 10.89 -0.25 3.05
N ARG A 60 12.18 0.02 2.90
CA ARG A 60 13.18 -0.15 3.97
C ARG A 60 12.88 0.73 5.18
N THR A 61 12.48 1.98 4.95
CA THR A 61 12.07 2.89 6.02
C THR A 61 10.86 2.36 6.79
N ILE A 62 9.83 1.85 6.08
CA ILE A 62 8.64 1.25 6.70
C ILE A 62 9.02 0.03 7.53
N TRP A 63 9.83 -0.87 6.97
CA TRP A 63 10.30 -2.09 7.64
C TRP A 63 11.05 -1.76 8.93
N ASN A 64 12.02 -0.86 8.83
CA ASN A 64 12.84 -0.47 9.98
C ASN A 64 12.03 0.24 11.07
N ALA A 65 11.07 1.08 10.71
CA ALA A 65 10.18 1.73 11.67
C ALA A 65 9.30 0.71 12.43
N LYS A 66 8.81 -0.32 11.73
CA LYS A 66 8.10 -1.45 12.36
C LYS A 66 9.02 -2.25 13.28
N TRP A 67 10.24 -2.56 12.82
CA TRP A 67 11.23 -3.28 13.62
C TRP A 67 11.57 -2.57 14.92
N ARG A 68 11.72 -1.24 14.90
CA ARG A 68 12.02 -0.41 16.07
C ARG A 68 10.80 -0.10 16.95
N GLY A 69 9.59 -0.52 16.58
CA GLY A 69 8.35 -0.20 17.29
C GLY A 69 7.86 1.24 17.11
N GLU A 70 8.43 2.01 16.18
CA GLU A 70 7.98 3.36 15.80
C GLU A 70 6.67 3.33 15.01
N ARG A 71 6.34 2.19 14.43
CA ARG A 71 5.05 1.87 13.83
C ARG A 71 4.50 0.61 14.48
N ALA A 72 3.19 0.64 14.78
CA ALA A 72 2.52 -0.49 15.40
C ALA A 72 2.66 -1.76 14.55
N LEU A 73 2.92 -2.88 15.22
CA LEU A 73 2.75 -4.22 14.67
C LEU A 73 1.33 -4.70 14.98
N LEU A 74 0.73 -5.37 14.02
CA LEU A 74 -0.63 -5.90 14.17
C LEU A 74 -0.61 -7.42 14.09
N ASP A 75 -1.49 -8.08 14.85
CA ASP A 75 -1.77 -9.48 14.66
C ASP A 75 -2.58 -9.70 13.35
N ARG A 76 -2.84 -10.94 12.98
CA ARG A 76 -3.59 -11.26 11.74
C ARG A 76 -5.04 -10.76 11.74
N SER A 77 -5.57 -10.36 12.90
CA SER A 77 -6.90 -9.75 13.03
C SER A 77 -6.87 -8.22 13.01
N GLY A 78 -5.69 -7.61 12.87
CA GLY A 78 -5.51 -6.16 12.85
C GLY A 78 -5.38 -5.52 14.23
N ARG A 79 -5.22 -6.30 15.32
CA ARG A 79 -5.05 -5.74 16.67
C ARG A 79 -3.58 -5.44 16.96
N PRO A 80 -3.29 -4.32 17.64
CA PRO A 80 -1.92 -3.98 18.01
C PRO A 80 -1.26 -5.05 18.87
N LEU A 81 0.01 -5.35 18.56
CA LEU A 81 0.90 -6.19 19.34
C LEU A 81 1.85 -5.34 20.17
N ASP A 82 2.18 -5.78 21.40
CA ASP A 82 3.25 -5.17 22.17
C ASP A 82 4.61 -5.61 21.62
N THR A 83 5.23 -4.73 20.84
CA THR A 83 6.51 -4.99 20.20
C THR A 83 7.63 -5.32 21.21
N ALA A 84 7.55 -4.81 22.45
CA ALA A 84 8.57 -5.05 23.47
C ALA A 84 8.59 -6.50 23.97
N THR A 85 7.46 -7.21 23.86
CA THR A 85 7.32 -8.59 24.33
C THR A 85 7.68 -9.64 23.28
N LEU A 86 7.83 -9.22 22.00
CA LEU A 86 8.11 -10.12 20.89
C LEU A 86 9.61 -10.43 20.81
N ASP A 87 9.95 -11.71 20.74
CA ASP A 87 11.29 -12.13 20.33
C ASP A 87 11.56 -11.75 18.85
N PRO A 88 12.81 -11.83 18.38
CA PRO A 88 13.17 -11.41 17.03
C PRO A 88 12.39 -12.13 15.93
N ASP A 89 12.17 -13.44 16.05
CA ASP A 89 11.49 -14.25 15.04
C ASP A 89 10.00 -13.91 14.98
N ALA A 90 9.34 -13.84 16.14
CA ALA A 90 7.94 -13.41 16.24
C ALA A 90 7.73 -11.99 15.71
N ARG A 91 8.72 -11.10 15.90
CA ARG A 91 8.68 -9.73 15.35
C ARG A 91 8.78 -9.72 13.84
N ILE A 92 9.67 -10.53 13.26
CA ILE A 92 9.77 -10.69 11.80
C ILE A 92 8.45 -11.21 11.22
N ASP A 93 7.88 -12.25 11.80
CA ASP A 93 6.61 -12.85 11.36
C ASP A 93 5.46 -11.84 11.42
N ALA A 94 5.37 -11.05 12.50
CA ALA A 94 4.36 -10.00 12.64
C ALA A 94 4.54 -8.90 11.57
N ILE A 95 5.78 -8.52 11.23
CA ILE A 95 6.03 -7.55 10.16
C ILE A 95 5.64 -8.14 8.80
N LEU A 96 6.05 -9.38 8.50
CA LEU A 96 5.78 -10.06 7.24
C LEU A 96 4.30 -10.29 6.98
N ALA A 97 3.48 -10.42 8.02
CA ALA A 97 2.03 -10.54 7.87
C ALA A 97 1.38 -9.33 7.16
N TRP A 98 2.01 -8.14 7.25
CA TRP A 98 1.44 -6.86 6.77
C TRP A 98 2.39 -6.06 5.87
N SER A 99 3.63 -6.48 5.71
CA SER A 99 4.63 -5.71 4.95
C SER A 99 5.65 -6.64 4.32
N ALA A 100 5.83 -6.54 3.03
CA ALA A 100 6.87 -7.26 2.34
C ALA A 100 8.27 -6.74 2.72
N LEU A 101 9.28 -7.59 2.60
CA LEU A 101 10.68 -7.19 2.66
C LEU A 101 11.01 -6.12 1.61
N PRO A 102 11.93 -5.20 1.90
CA PRO A 102 12.50 -4.31 0.90
C PRO A 102 13.07 -5.10 -0.27
N GLY A 103 12.63 -4.81 -1.47
CA GLY A 103 12.98 -5.54 -2.69
C GLY A 103 12.01 -6.68 -3.06
N ALA A 104 11.05 -7.04 -2.18
CA ALA A 104 10.06 -8.09 -2.44
C ALA A 104 8.61 -7.57 -2.44
N SER A 105 8.40 -6.26 -2.33
CA SER A 105 7.07 -5.67 -2.37
C SER A 105 6.52 -5.59 -3.79
N ARG A 106 5.26 -5.98 -3.99
CA ARG A 106 4.56 -5.80 -5.26
C ARG A 106 4.38 -4.32 -5.63
N HIS A 107 4.31 -3.42 -4.64
CA HIS A 107 4.30 -1.98 -4.88
C HIS A 107 5.55 -1.47 -5.62
N HIS A 108 6.66 -2.22 -5.64
CA HIS A 108 7.83 -1.87 -6.46
C HIS A 108 7.53 -1.93 -7.97
N TRP A 109 6.52 -2.71 -8.37
CA TRP A 109 6.15 -2.87 -9.77
C TRP A 109 5.27 -1.73 -10.29
N GLY A 110 4.67 -0.94 -9.37
CA GLY A 110 3.72 0.11 -9.73
C GLY A 110 2.40 -0.39 -10.29
N THR A 111 2.09 -1.69 -10.15
CA THR A 111 0.86 -2.34 -10.61
C THR A 111 -0.04 -2.76 -9.45
N ASP A 112 0.46 -2.74 -8.23
CA ASP A 112 -0.28 -3.02 -7.01
C ASP A 112 -0.66 -1.68 -6.36
N ILE A 113 -1.95 -1.40 -6.27
CA ILE A 113 -2.50 -0.10 -5.88
C ILE A 113 -3.58 -0.33 -4.84
N ASP A 114 -3.42 0.25 -3.66
CA ASP A 114 -4.46 0.30 -2.64
C ASP A 114 -5.34 1.53 -2.90
N VAL A 115 -6.64 1.33 -2.92
CA VAL A 115 -7.63 2.37 -3.24
C VAL A 115 -8.72 2.43 -2.19
N ILE A 116 -9.31 3.61 -2.04
CA ILE A 116 -10.48 3.86 -1.20
C ILE A 116 -11.56 4.59 -1.99
N ASP A 117 -12.79 4.57 -1.51
CA ASP A 117 -13.80 5.55 -1.89
C ASP A 117 -13.60 6.82 -1.04
N ARG A 118 -13.08 7.87 -1.65
CA ARG A 118 -12.83 9.14 -0.95
C ARG A 118 -14.12 9.77 -0.43
N ALA A 119 -15.23 9.63 -1.15
CA ALA A 119 -16.50 10.20 -0.77
C ALA A 119 -17.10 9.52 0.49
N ALA A 120 -16.86 8.21 0.64
CA ALA A 120 -17.31 7.45 1.80
C ALA A 120 -16.33 7.48 2.99
N THR A 121 -15.09 7.93 2.77
CA THR A 121 -14.03 7.93 3.79
C THR A 121 -14.02 9.24 4.57
N ALA A 122 -14.03 9.18 5.90
CA ALA A 122 -13.95 10.37 6.76
C ALA A 122 -12.68 11.19 6.49
N GLN A 123 -12.82 12.53 6.51
CA GLN A 123 -11.69 13.42 6.29
C GLN A 123 -10.57 13.19 7.32
N GLY A 124 -9.35 12.97 6.85
CA GLY A 124 -8.18 12.71 7.69
C GLY A 124 -8.04 11.26 8.14
N TYR A 125 -8.95 10.37 7.75
CA TYR A 125 -8.81 8.94 7.99
C TYR A 125 -7.62 8.37 7.18
N LEU A 126 -6.78 7.60 7.87
CA LEU A 126 -5.64 6.91 7.25
C LEU A 126 -5.92 5.41 7.23
N PRO A 127 -6.22 4.82 6.07
CA PRO A 127 -6.49 3.40 5.93
C PRO A 127 -5.32 2.55 6.45
N GLN A 128 -5.63 1.53 7.22
CA GLN A 128 -4.67 0.56 7.75
C GLN A 128 -4.62 -0.72 6.93
N LEU A 129 -5.60 -0.89 6.01
CA LEU A 129 -5.77 -2.04 5.14
C LEU A 129 -5.98 -3.33 5.97
N VAL A 130 -6.70 -3.21 7.09
CA VAL A 130 -7.07 -4.32 7.95
C VAL A 130 -8.37 -4.98 7.50
N PRO A 131 -8.63 -6.26 7.84
CA PRO A 131 -9.83 -6.97 7.36
C PRO A 131 -11.16 -6.27 7.60
N ALA A 132 -11.28 -5.51 8.69
CA ALA A 132 -12.49 -4.75 9.01
C ALA A 132 -12.83 -3.66 7.98
N GLU A 133 -11.82 -3.08 7.32
CA GLU A 133 -12.01 -2.04 6.31
C GLU A 133 -12.51 -2.59 4.96
N TYR A 134 -12.46 -3.92 4.77
CA TYR A 134 -12.98 -4.61 3.58
C TYR A 134 -14.36 -5.24 3.81
N ALA A 135 -14.91 -5.14 5.02
CA ALA A 135 -16.24 -5.64 5.32
C ALA A 135 -17.33 -4.69 4.76
N PRO A 136 -18.55 -5.18 4.45
CA PRO A 136 -19.66 -4.31 4.06
C PRO A 136 -19.92 -3.24 5.13
N GLY A 137 -19.78 -1.97 4.76
CA GLY A 137 -19.89 -0.82 5.67
C GLY A 137 -18.61 -0.47 6.42
N GLY A 138 -17.49 -1.13 6.10
CA GLY A 138 -16.13 -0.81 6.60
C GLY A 138 -15.47 0.33 5.87
#